data_6219c35e68dfecd40b6b6e5e81c7d825
#
_entry.id   6219c35e68dfecd40b6b6e5e81c7d825
#
_cell.length_a   1.000
_cell.length_b   1.000
_cell.length_c   1.000
_cell.angle_alpha   90.00
_cell.angle_beta   90.00
_cell.angle_gamma   90.00
#
_symmetry.space_group_name_H-M   'P 1'
#
loop_
_entity.id
_entity.type
_entity.pdbx_description
1 polymer ?
#
loop_
_entity_poly.entity_id
_entity_poly.type
_entity_poly.pdbx_seq_one_letter_code
_entity_poly.pdbx_strand_id
1 'polypeptide(L)'
;MHSAVPATIAAEMHPTESTGSDRSLQLLAHIAALPTPLEMVHAVVCVHIVYGWMPTILDPLGVSKAVDENANRLLEVLNAARSAKEPRLTDDDLGLLRGFANNSTVGASKLLHFLNPCVYPIWDSRVANRYLWSGVSRETFDNESRLWAYMGTLWDWSRDPTVKAACAALNKACPNTKGCTTVRLMELVLFHPPLPQKLKTRRPAKP
;
A
#
# COMPACT_ATOMS: atom_id res chain seq x y z
N MET A 1 21.42 3.16 10.82
CA MET A 1 21.03 1.79 10.38
C MET A 1 20.16 1.76 9.11
N HIS A 2 19.92 2.87 8.39
CA HIS A 2 18.96 2.92 7.27
C HIS A 2 19.54 2.72 5.87
N SER A 3 20.85 2.67 5.67
CA SER A 3 21.46 2.62 4.33
C SER A 3 21.48 1.23 3.66
N ALA A 4 21.34 0.16 4.42
CA ALA A 4 21.40 -1.20 3.86
C ALA A 4 20.03 -1.73 3.37
N VAL A 5 18.93 -1.17 3.85
CA VAL A 5 17.57 -1.67 3.56
C VAL A 5 17.12 -1.39 2.13
N PRO A 6 17.37 -0.20 1.52
CA PRO A 6 17.08 0.03 0.11
C PRO A 6 17.79 -0.94 -0.82
N ALA A 7 19.06 -1.25 -0.55
CA ALA A 7 19.83 -2.22 -1.34
C ALA A 7 19.26 -3.64 -1.23
N THR A 8 18.79 -4.04 -0.05
CA THR A 8 18.14 -5.33 0.18
C THR A 8 16.82 -5.41 -0.59
N ILE A 9 15.97 -4.38 -0.50
CA ILE A 9 14.72 -4.31 -1.26
C ILE A 9 15.00 -4.34 -2.77
N ALA A 10 15.97 -3.57 -3.26
CA ALA A 10 16.35 -3.58 -4.65
C ALA A 10 16.86 -4.96 -5.12
N ALA A 11 17.60 -5.67 -4.28
CA ALA A 11 18.10 -7.02 -4.57
C ALA A 11 16.97 -8.08 -4.59
N GLU A 12 15.88 -7.86 -3.88
CA GLU A 12 14.71 -8.73 -3.86
C GLU A 12 13.72 -8.46 -5.02
N MET A 13 13.92 -7.39 -5.79
CA MET A 13 13.10 -7.05 -6.95
C MET A 13 13.40 -7.95 -8.15
N HIS A 14 13.07 -9.23 -8.04
CA HIS A 14 13.19 -10.18 -9.13
C HIS A 14 11.81 -10.56 -9.70
N PRO A 15 11.73 -10.82 -11.01
CA PRO A 15 10.53 -11.39 -11.61
C PRO A 15 10.16 -12.70 -10.92
N THR A 16 8.99 -12.77 -10.30
CA THR A 16 8.45 -14.03 -9.78
C THR A 16 7.28 -14.45 -10.66
N GLU A 17 7.17 -15.74 -10.95
CA GLU A 17 6.05 -16.31 -11.72
C GLU A 17 4.68 -16.06 -11.05
N SER A 18 4.69 -15.72 -9.75
CA SER A 18 3.49 -15.45 -8.97
C SER A 18 2.95 -14.02 -9.05
N THR A 19 3.60 -13.11 -9.78
CA THR A 19 3.04 -11.79 -10.05
C THR A 19 1.91 -11.91 -11.07
N GLY A 20 0.79 -12.50 -10.64
CA GLY A 20 -0.47 -12.47 -11.39
C GLY A 20 -0.82 -11.02 -11.75
N SER A 21 -1.59 -10.84 -12.81
CA SER A 21 -2.08 -9.51 -13.21
C SER A 21 -2.59 -8.75 -11.97
N ASP A 22 -1.96 -7.63 -11.66
CA ASP A 22 -2.40 -6.78 -10.53
C ASP A 22 -3.75 -6.15 -10.90
N ARG A 23 -4.82 -6.83 -10.50
CA ARG A 23 -6.19 -6.35 -10.73
C ARG A 23 -6.46 -5.00 -10.09
N SER A 24 -5.61 -4.57 -9.13
CA SER A 24 -5.71 -3.25 -8.53
C SER A 24 -5.47 -2.13 -9.54
N LEU A 25 -4.68 -2.35 -10.59
CA LEU A 25 -4.42 -1.35 -11.65
C LEU A 25 -5.70 -0.93 -12.38
N GLN A 26 -6.64 -1.83 -12.60
CA GLN A 26 -7.92 -1.49 -13.22
C GLN A 26 -8.76 -0.61 -12.29
N LEU A 27 -8.81 -0.96 -10.99
CA LEU A 27 -9.51 -0.16 -9.99
C LEU A 27 -8.88 1.21 -9.82
N LEU A 28 -7.55 1.29 -9.81
CA LEU A 28 -6.80 2.56 -9.78
C LEU A 28 -7.17 3.45 -10.97
N ALA A 29 -7.29 2.89 -12.17
CA ALA A 29 -7.68 3.65 -13.36
C ALA A 29 -9.10 4.24 -13.23
N HIS A 30 -10.05 3.47 -12.67
CA HIS A 30 -11.41 3.97 -12.43
C HIS A 30 -11.44 5.11 -11.39
N ILE A 31 -10.70 4.96 -10.29
CA ILE A 31 -10.62 6.01 -9.27
C ILE A 31 -9.88 7.25 -9.79
N ALA A 32 -8.83 7.06 -10.58
CA ALA A 32 -8.12 8.18 -11.22
C ALA A 32 -9.00 8.98 -12.18
N ALA A 33 -9.98 8.32 -12.83
CA ALA A 33 -10.92 8.98 -13.74
C ALA A 33 -12.05 9.77 -13.05
N LEU A 34 -12.20 9.64 -11.73
CA LEU A 34 -13.19 10.41 -10.97
C LEU A 34 -12.90 11.92 -11.05
N PRO A 35 -13.93 12.79 -10.94
CA PRO A 35 -13.77 14.23 -10.96
C PRO A 35 -12.77 14.75 -9.91
N THR A 36 -12.22 15.92 -10.18
CA THR A 36 -11.38 16.67 -9.23
C THR A 36 -11.97 18.06 -9.07
N PRO A 37 -12.35 18.49 -7.86
CA PRO A 37 -12.27 17.74 -6.60
C PRO A 37 -13.28 16.59 -6.52
N LEU A 38 -13.02 15.65 -5.59
CA LEU A 38 -13.99 14.62 -5.25
C LEU A 38 -15.16 15.23 -4.50
N GLU A 39 -16.36 14.74 -4.79
CA GLU A 39 -17.56 14.97 -4.00
C GLU A 39 -17.84 13.77 -3.08
N MET A 40 -18.78 13.90 -2.14
CA MET A 40 -19.05 12.85 -1.16
C MET A 40 -19.49 11.54 -1.82
N VAL A 41 -20.28 11.58 -2.87
CA VAL A 41 -20.66 10.38 -3.63
C VAL A 41 -19.43 9.63 -4.17
N HIS A 42 -18.42 10.37 -4.65
CA HIS A 42 -17.18 9.76 -5.13
C HIS A 42 -16.36 9.14 -3.99
N ALA A 43 -16.32 9.78 -2.81
CA ALA A 43 -15.67 9.25 -1.61
C ALA A 43 -16.31 7.92 -1.17
N VAL A 44 -17.64 7.87 -1.12
CA VAL A 44 -18.40 6.66 -0.80
C VAL A 44 -18.14 5.56 -1.83
N VAL A 45 -18.12 5.86 -3.11
CA VAL A 45 -17.77 4.91 -4.17
C VAL A 45 -16.36 4.37 -4.00
N CYS A 46 -15.38 5.23 -3.69
CA CYS A 46 -13.98 4.81 -3.47
C CYS A 46 -13.87 3.80 -2.32
N VAL A 47 -14.49 4.06 -1.17
CA VAL A 47 -14.41 3.12 -0.03
C VAL A 47 -15.09 1.79 -0.34
N HIS A 48 -16.21 1.79 -1.09
CA HIS A 48 -16.86 0.55 -1.54
C HIS A 48 -16.00 -0.24 -2.53
N ILE A 49 -15.32 0.42 -3.47
CA ILE A 49 -14.38 -0.23 -4.38
C ILE A 49 -13.25 -0.90 -3.58
N VAL A 50 -12.67 -0.20 -2.59
CA VAL A 50 -11.62 -0.74 -1.72
C VAL A 50 -12.10 -1.99 -1.00
N TYR A 51 -13.30 -1.95 -0.43
CA TYR A 51 -13.85 -3.09 0.30
C TYR A 51 -14.32 -4.22 -0.61
N GLY A 52 -14.74 -3.95 -1.84
CA GLY A 52 -14.96 -4.98 -2.86
C GLY A 52 -13.69 -5.78 -3.22
N TRP A 53 -12.52 -5.23 -2.90
CA TRP A 53 -11.21 -5.88 -3.09
C TRP A 53 -10.66 -6.51 -1.79
N MET A 54 -11.36 -6.37 -0.67
CA MET A 54 -10.98 -6.92 0.64
C MET A 54 -11.85 -8.14 0.99
N PRO A 55 -11.33 -9.09 1.79
CA PRO A 55 -12.13 -10.23 2.27
C PRO A 55 -13.11 -9.85 3.41
N THR A 56 -13.23 -8.57 3.74
CA THR A 56 -14.07 -8.03 4.81
C THR A 56 -15.19 -7.21 4.21
N ILE A 57 -16.35 -7.21 4.85
CA ILE A 57 -17.52 -6.42 4.44
C ILE A 57 -17.42 -5.01 5.03
N LEU A 58 -17.68 -4.00 4.19
CA LEU A 58 -17.82 -2.63 4.65
C LEU A 58 -19.08 -2.49 5.51
N ASP A 59 -18.98 -1.82 6.65
CA ASP A 59 -20.12 -1.44 7.48
C ASP A 59 -20.78 -0.17 6.90
N PRO A 60 -21.95 -0.27 6.25
CA PRO A 60 -22.59 0.90 5.67
C PRO A 60 -23.04 1.92 6.71
N LEU A 61 -23.37 1.47 7.93
CA LEU A 61 -23.79 2.36 9.01
C LEU A 61 -22.61 3.16 9.55
N GLY A 62 -21.43 2.54 9.67
CA GLY A 62 -20.20 3.23 10.03
C GLY A 62 -19.82 4.29 9.01
N VAL A 63 -19.93 3.98 7.72
CA VAL A 63 -19.69 4.95 6.62
C VAL A 63 -20.67 6.12 6.70
N SER A 64 -21.97 5.84 6.85
CA SER A 64 -23.00 6.87 6.94
C SER A 64 -22.73 7.80 8.13
N LYS A 65 -22.44 7.24 9.29
CA LYS A 65 -22.10 8.01 10.49
C LYS A 65 -20.88 8.92 10.27
N ALA A 66 -19.81 8.38 9.70
CA ALA A 66 -18.60 9.16 9.43
C ALA A 66 -18.86 10.32 8.46
N VAL A 67 -19.72 10.10 7.46
CA VAL A 67 -20.15 11.14 6.52
C VAL A 67 -21.01 12.19 7.23
N ASP A 68 -22.02 11.79 7.97
CA ASP A 68 -22.96 12.71 8.64
C ASP A 68 -22.24 13.63 9.65
N GLU A 69 -21.25 13.09 10.37
CA GLU A 69 -20.52 13.82 11.40
C GLU A 69 -19.40 14.70 10.83
N ASN A 70 -18.78 14.31 9.68
CA ASN A 70 -17.50 14.89 9.26
C ASN A 70 -17.38 15.16 7.76
N ALA A 71 -18.48 15.27 7.01
CA ALA A 71 -18.51 15.34 5.54
C ALA A 71 -17.46 16.28 4.93
N ASN A 72 -17.44 17.55 5.36
CA ASN A 72 -16.54 18.54 4.79
C ASN A 72 -15.07 18.21 5.06
N ARG A 73 -14.75 17.84 6.32
CA ARG A 73 -13.39 17.50 6.70
C ARG A 73 -12.90 16.24 5.99
N LEU A 74 -13.76 15.24 5.85
CA LEU A 74 -13.45 14.01 5.12
C LEU A 74 -13.11 14.32 3.64
N LEU A 75 -13.89 15.17 2.97
CA LEU A 75 -13.62 15.58 1.61
C LEU A 75 -12.32 16.38 1.47
N GLU A 76 -12.05 17.29 2.40
CA GLU A 76 -10.77 18.01 2.43
C GLU A 76 -9.59 17.03 2.51
N VAL A 77 -9.63 16.08 3.44
CA VAL A 77 -8.57 15.09 3.65
C VAL A 77 -8.38 14.20 2.42
N LEU A 78 -9.47 13.69 1.83
CA LEU A 78 -9.41 12.83 0.64
C LEU A 78 -8.86 13.59 -0.58
N ASN A 79 -9.28 14.83 -0.80
CA ASN A 79 -8.78 15.65 -1.90
C ASN A 79 -7.32 16.07 -1.69
N ALA A 80 -6.94 16.38 -0.45
CA ALA A 80 -5.55 16.66 -0.10
C ALA A 80 -4.66 15.43 -0.34
N ALA A 81 -5.10 14.24 0.10
CA ALA A 81 -4.37 12.99 -0.12
C ALA A 81 -4.24 12.69 -1.62
N ARG A 82 -5.30 12.87 -2.41
CA ARG A 82 -5.30 12.63 -3.85
C ARG A 82 -4.29 13.49 -4.61
N SER A 83 -4.12 14.75 -4.19
CA SER A 83 -3.21 15.72 -4.80
C SER A 83 -1.83 15.78 -4.17
N ALA A 84 -1.59 15.03 -3.09
CA ALA A 84 -0.35 15.05 -2.33
C ALA A 84 0.85 14.65 -3.20
N LYS A 85 1.98 15.31 -2.99
CA LYS A 85 3.28 14.96 -3.60
C LYS A 85 4.19 14.20 -2.64
N GLU A 86 3.81 14.13 -1.37
CA GLU A 86 4.49 13.42 -0.29
C GLU A 86 3.46 13.07 0.79
N PRO A 87 3.72 12.10 1.69
CA PRO A 87 2.82 11.78 2.79
C PRO A 87 2.63 12.98 3.72
N ARG A 88 1.43 13.53 3.79
CA ARG A 88 1.09 14.73 4.57
C ARG A 88 -0.31 14.63 5.15
N LEU A 89 -0.50 13.71 6.08
CA LEU A 89 -1.73 13.62 6.84
C LEU A 89 -1.37 13.76 8.32
N THR A 90 -2.27 14.29 9.12
CA THR A 90 -2.14 14.30 10.57
C THR A 90 -2.69 13.00 11.18
N ASP A 91 -2.42 12.77 12.46
CA ASP A 91 -3.02 11.63 13.18
C ASP A 91 -4.55 11.75 13.20
N ASP A 92 -5.09 12.97 13.33
CA ASP A 92 -6.54 13.23 13.26
C ASP A 92 -7.12 12.88 11.88
N ASP A 93 -6.40 13.22 10.80
CA ASP A 93 -6.81 12.86 9.44
C ASP A 93 -6.85 11.34 9.25
N LEU A 94 -5.84 10.64 9.78
CA LEU A 94 -5.80 9.19 9.70
C LEU A 94 -6.89 8.55 10.56
N GLY A 95 -7.15 9.09 11.76
CA GLY A 95 -8.27 8.68 12.61
C GLY A 95 -9.62 8.83 11.89
N LEU A 96 -9.83 9.95 11.21
CA LEU A 96 -11.02 10.21 10.40
C LEU A 96 -11.17 9.20 9.25
N LEU A 97 -10.09 8.94 8.50
CA LEU A 97 -10.07 7.97 7.41
C LEU A 97 -10.31 6.54 7.91
N ARG A 98 -9.79 6.19 9.09
CA ARG A 98 -10.09 4.90 9.73
C ARG A 98 -11.56 4.78 10.06
N GLY A 99 -12.16 5.80 10.67
CA GLY A 99 -13.60 5.84 10.98
C GLY A 99 -14.45 5.60 9.73
N PHE A 100 -14.08 6.22 8.62
CA PHE A 100 -14.73 6.04 7.32
C PHE A 100 -14.48 4.66 6.70
N ALA A 101 -13.42 3.96 7.09
CA ALA A 101 -13.01 2.64 6.60
C ALA A 101 -13.11 1.56 7.71
N ASN A 102 -14.27 1.38 8.34
CA ASN A 102 -14.55 0.36 9.36
C ASN A 102 -13.60 0.40 10.58
N ASN A 103 -13.14 1.55 10.99
CA ASN A 103 -12.07 1.70 12.01
C ASN A 103 -10.82 0.86 11.70
N SER A 104 -10.50 0.70 10.42
CA SER A 104 -9.42 -0.17 9.94
C SER A 104 -8.26 0.63 9.39
N THR A 105 -7.09 0.49 9.99
CA THR A 105 -5.83 1.03 9.45
C THR A 105 -5.51 0.45 8.06
N VAL A 106 -5.81 -0.84 7.85
CA VAL A 106 -5.68 -1.50 6.55
C VAL A 106 -6.64 -0.88 5.53
N GLY A 107 -7.90 -0.66 5.90
CA GLY A 107 -8.90 -0.02 5.04
C GLY A 107 -8.49 1.39 4.65
N ALA A 108 -8.08 2.20 5.63
CA ALA A 108 -7.60 3.56 5.41
C ALA A 108 -6.37 3.60 4.48
N SER A 109 -5.37 2.73 4.71
CA SER A 109 -4.17 2.67 3.86
C SER A 109 -4.50 2.30 2.41
N LYS A 110 -5.43 1.38 2.20
CA LYS A 110 -5.90 1.00 0.87
C LYS A 110 -6.65 2.13 0.19
N LEU A 111 -7.53 2.82 0.93
CA LEU A 111 -8.24 3.99 0.39
C LEU A 111 -7.25 5.06 -0.07
N LEU A 112 -6.26 5.39 0.76
CA LEU A 112 -5.18 6.32 0.41
C LEU A 112 -4.40 5.86 -0.82
N HIS A 113 -4.03 4.58 -0.87
CA HIS A 113 -3.33 4.00 -2.01
C HIS A 113 -4.13 4.13 -3.31
N PHE A 114 -5.42 3.81 -3.29
CA PHE A 114 -6.26 3.92 -4.47
C PHE A 114 -6.47 5.37 -4.93
N LEU A 115 -6.43 6.33 -4.01
CA LEU A 115 -6.47 7.76 -4.34
C LEU A 115 -5.14 8.25 -4.92
N ASN A 116 -4.02 7.81 -4.37
CA ASN A 116 -2.69 8.26 -4.78
C ASN A 116 -1.60 7.19 -4.55
N PRO A 117 -1.46 6.24 -5.48
CA PRO A 117 -0.50 5.14 -5.36
C PRO A 117 0.96 5.57 -5.49
N CYS A 118 1.22 6.82 -5.90
CA CYS A 118 2.56 7.36 -5.97
C CYS A 118 3.12 7.72 -4.59
N VAL A 119 2.24 7.97 -3.62
CA VAL A 119 2.59 8.51 -2.30
C VAL A 119 2.27 7.52 -1.19
N TYR A 120 1.11 6.88 -1.24
CA TYR A 120 0.61 6.05 -0.14
C TYR A 120 0.71 4.56 -0.46
N PRO A 121 1.56 3.80 0.25
CA PRO A 121 1.63 2.35 0.14
C PRO A 121 0.47 1.68 0.89
N ILE A 122 0.11 0.46 0.49
CA ILE A 122 -0.82 -0.37 1.23
C ILE A 122 -0.11 -0.94 2.47
N TRP A 123 -0.81 -0.91 3.58
CA TRP A 123 -0.44 -1.55 4.83
C TRP A 123 -1.39 -2.71 5.12
N ASP A 124 -0.90 -3.92 5.13
CA ASP A 124 -1.63 -5.11 5.55
C ASP A 124 -0.76 -6.04 6.39
N SER A 125 -1.32 -7.14 6.89
CA SER A 125 -0.60 -8.05 7.77
C SER A 125 0.62 -8.70 7.13
N ARG A 126 0.62 -8.96 5.82
CA ARG A 126 1.77 -9.55 5.12
C ARG A 126 2.90 -8.55 5.00
N VAL A 127 2.56 -7.35 4.55
CA VAL A 127 3.50 -6.23 4.45
C VAL A 127 4.07 -5.89 5.83
N ALA A 128 3.21 -5.78 6.86
CA ALA A 128 3.62 -5.50 8.23
C ALA A 128 4.59 -6.56 8.78
N ASN A 129 4.28 -7.83 8.60
CA ASN A 129 5.17 -8.93 9.02
C ASN A 129 6.54 -8.83 8.35
N ARG A 130 6.59 -8.52 7.07
CA ARG A 130 7.85 -8.41 6.32
C ARG A 130 8.62 -7.16 6.71
N TYR A 131 7.94 -6.01 6.80
CA TYR A 131 8.55 -4.73 7.16
C TYR A 131 9.11 -4.72 8.58
N LEU A 132 8.41 -5.32 9.53
CA LEU A 132 8.82 -5.38 10.93
C LEU A 132 9.76 -6.55 11.24
N TRP A 133 9.95 -7.47 10.29
CA TRP A 133 10.80 -8.68 10.45
C TRP A 133 10.43 -9.56 11.65
N SER A 134 9.17 -9.52 12.08
CA SER A 134 8.68 -10.27 13.24
C SER A 134 7.22 -10.69 13.05
N GLY A 135 6.79 -11.75 13.73
CA GLY A 135 5.38 -12.10 13.82
C GLY A 135 4.57 -10.94 14.40
N VAL A 136 3.53 -10.50 13.71
CA VAL A 136 2.77 -9.31 14.06
C VAL A 136 1.39 -9.71 14.57
N SER A 137 1.07 -9.38 15.82
CA SER A 137 -0.30 -9.47 16.33
C SER A 137 -1.22 -8.45 15.65
N ARG A 138 -2.54 -8.65 15.71
CA ARG A 138 -3.50 -7.70 15.17
C ARG A 138 -3.31 -6.29 15.75
N GLU A 139 -3.08 -6.18 17.05
CA GLU A 139 -2.84 -4.92 17.75
C GLU A 139 -1.57 -4.21 17.25
N THR A 140 -0.60 -5.00 16.82
CA THR A 140 0.68 -4.48 16.33
C THR A 140 0.56 -3.85 14.95
N PHE A 141 -0.22 -4.43 14.03
CA PHE A 141 -0.34 -3.86 12.69
C PHE A 141 -1.52 -2.88 12.55
N ASP A 142 -2.54 -2.96 13.39
CA ASP A 142 -3.62 -1.96 13.43
C ASP A 142 -3.21 -0.75 14.29
N ASN A 143 -2.05 -0.18 13.97
CA ASN A 143 -1.42 0.91 14.71
C ASN A 143 -1.04 2.05 13.77
N GLU A 144 -1.55 3.24 14.06
CA GLU A 144 -1.39 4.45 13.23
C GLU A 144 0.06 4.91 13.12
N SER A 145 0.77 4.96 14.25
CA SER A 145 2.17 5.39 14.26
C SER A 145 3.06 4.48 13.41
N ARG A 146 2.75 3.17 13.36
CA ARG A 146 3.48 2.22 12.51
C ARG A 146 3.15 2.41 11.04
N LEU A 147 1.89 2.66 10.71
CA LEU A 147 1.50 3.00 9.35
C LEU A 147 2.23 4.26 8.88
N TRP A 148 2.30 5.30 9.72
CA TRP A 148 3.04 6.52 9.43
C TRP A 148 4.53 6.29 9.18
N ALA A 149 5.18 5.57 10.09
CA ALA A 149 6.60 5.23 9.96
C ALA A 149 6.86 4.44 8.66
N TYR A 150 5.96 3.51 8.32
CA TYR A 150 6.02 2.74 7.09
C TYR A 150 5.84 3.62 5.85
N MET A 151 4.83 4.49 5.82
CA MET A 151 4.59 5.40 4.69
C MET A 151 5.79 6.31 4.44
N GLY A 152 6.32 6.94 5.49
CA GLY A 152 7.51 7.77 5.39
C GLY A 152 8.73 7.00 4.88
N THR A 153 8.96 5.80 5.42
CA THR A 153 10.08 4.95 5.00
C THR A 153 9.98 4.56 3.53
N LEU A 154 8.82 4.09 3.06
CA LEU A 154 8.67 3.73 1.65
C LEU A 154 8.75 4.94 0.73
N TRP A 155 8.24 6.08 1.19
CA TRP A 155 8.40 7.34 0.46
C TRP A 155 9.87 7.69 0.27
N ASP A 156 10.68 7.65 1.34
CA ASP A 156 12.11 7.94 1.27
C ASP A 156 12.84 6.95 0.36
N TRP A 157 12.56 5.66 0.52
CA TRP A 157 13.14 4.62 -0.36
C TRP A 157 12.73 4.79 -1.83
N SER A 158 11.50 5.22 -2.10
CA SER A 158 11.04 5.45 -3.47
C SER A 158 11.85 6.52 -4.21
N ARG A 159 12.56 7.35 -3.47
CA ARG A 159 13.42 8.42 -4.01
C ARG A 159 14.87 7.99 -4.20
N ASP A 160 15.26 6.87 -3.60
CA ASP A 160 16.60 6.31 -3.73
C ASP A 160 16.89 5.90 -5.19
N PRO A 161 18.03 6.33 -5.78
CA PRO A 161 18.37 6.01 -7.16
C PRO A 161 18.49 4.50 -7.44
N THR A 162 18.97 3.73 -6.47
CA THR A 162 19.12 2.27 -6.57
C THR A 162 17.78 1.58 -6.66
N VAL A 163 16.84 2.00 -5.79
CA VAL A 163 15.46 1.49 -5.79
C VAL A 163 14.74 1.87 -7.08
N LYS A 164 14.89 3.11 -7.54
CA LYS A 164 14.30 3.54 -8.83
C LYS A 164 14.81 2.71 -10.00
N ALA A 165 16.12 2.45 -10.06
CA ALA A 165 16.71 1.64 -11.11
C ALA A 165 16.19 0.19 -11.07
N ALA A 166 16.10 -0.42 -9.88
CA ALA A 166 15.56 -1.76 -9.70
C ALA A 166 14.09 -1.84 -10.08
N CYS A 167 13.28 -0.85 -9.70
CA CYS A 167 11.87 -0.76 -10.10
C CYS A 167 11.70 -0.64 -11.62
N ALA A 168 12.53 0.18 -12.27
CA ALA A 168 12.50 0.32 -13.72
C ALA A 168 12.87 -0.99 -14.43
N ALA A 169 13.87 -1.72 -13.92
CA ALA A 169 14.25 -3.03 -14.42
C ALA A 169 13.12 -4.06 -14.26
N LEU A 170 12.46 -4.07 -13.09
CA LEU A 170 11.32 -4.94 -12.80
C LEU A 170 10.14 -4.66 -13.74
N ASN A 171 9.77 -3.39 -13.92
CA ASN A 171 8.71 -2.99 -14.85
C ASN A 171 8.99 -3.39 -16.30
N LYS A 172 10.27 -3.41 -16.70
CA LYS A 172 10.69 -3.85 -18.03
C LYS A 172 10.61 -5.37 -18.17
N ALA A 173 10.98 -6.10 -17.12
CA ALA A 173 11.05 -7.56 -17.13
C ALA A 173 9.68 -8.24 -16.90
N CYS A 174 8.78 -7.59 -16.16
CA CYS A 174 7.49 -8.14 -15.77
C CYS A 174 6.33 -7.34 -16.40
N PRO A 175 5.68 -7.84 -17.46
CA PRO A 175 4.54 -7.15 -18.09
C PRO A 175 3.41 -6.84 -17.09
N ASN A 176 3.23 -7.68 -16.08
CA ASN A 176 2.17 -7.54 -15.06
C ASN A 176 2.39 -6.38 -14.08
N THR A 177 3.61 -5.83 -14.03
CA THR A 177 3.93 -4.65 -13.20
C THR A 177 3.91 -3.35 -13.99
N LYS A 178 3.66 -3.43 -15.29
CA LYS A 178 3.64 -2.25 -16.16
C LYS A 178 2.59 -1.24 -15.68
N GLY A 179 3.05 -0.02 -15.41
CA GLY A 179 2.19 1.04 -14.88
C GLY A 179 2.15 1.12 -13.35
N CYS A 180 2.77 0.19 -12.62
CA CYS A 180 2.94 0.31 -11.18
C CYS A 180 3.89 1.46 -10.84
N THR A 181 3.56 2.20 -9.77
CA THR A 181 4.46 3.21 -9.20
C THR A 181 5.63 2.56 -8.47
N THR A 182 6.71 3.31 -8.21
CA THR A 182 7.83 2.83 -7.40
C THR A 182 7.37 2.39 -6.00
N VAL A 183 6.49 3.15 -5.37
CA VAL A 183 5.90 2.81 -4.06
C VAL A 183 5.15 1.47 -4.13
N ARG A 184 4.33 1.27 -5.17
CA ARG A 184 3.59 0.01 -5.35
C ARG A 184 4.51 -1.18 -5.61
N LEU A 185 5.56 -1.00 -6.39
CA LEU A 185 6.52 -2.09 -6.65
C LEU A 185 7.25 -2.55 -5.39
N MET A 186 7.68 -1.61 -4.55
CA MET A 186 8.29 -1.95 -3.26
C MET A 186 7.32 -2.67 -2.34
N GLU A 187 6.07 -2.23 -2.30
CA GLU A 187 5.02 -2.89 -1.53
C GLU A 187 4.79 -4.32 -2.02
N LEU A 188 4.74 -4.56 -3.34
CA LEU A 188 4.61 -5.91 -3.90
C LEU A 188 5.77 -6.82 -3.50
N VAL A 189 7.00 -6.29 -3.43
CA VAL A 189 8.16 -7.04 -2.93
C VAL A 189 7.99 -7.42 -1.44
N LEU A 190 7.47 -6.51 -0.62
CA LEU A 190 7.17 -6.80 0.79
C LEU A 190 6.01 -7.79 0.95
N PHE A 191 5.03 -7.72 0.05
CA PHE A 191 3.86 -8.60 0.06
C PHE A 191 4.19 -10.04 -0.38
N HIS A 192 5.09 -10.18 -1.35
CA HIS A 192 5.54 -11.47 -1.88
C HIS A 192 6.97 -11.77 -1.40
N PRO A 193 7.15 -12.52 -0.31
CA PRO A 193 8.48 -12.86 0.16
C PRO A 193 9.24 -13.60 -0.95
N PRO A 194 10.57 -13.43 -1.03
CA PRO A 194 11.39 -14.14 -1.98
C PRO A 194 11.15 -15.64 -1.83
N LEU A 195 11.10 -16.35 -2.94
CA LEU A 195 11.03 -17.82 -2.94
C LEU A 195 12.17 -18.33 -2.06
N PRO A 196 11.91 -19.27 -1.13
CA PRO A 196 12.96 -19.85 -0.33
C PRO A 196 14.05 -20.37 -1.28
N GLN A 197 15.25 -19.82 -1.18
CA GLN A 197 16.38 -20.34 -1.92
C GLN A 197 16.46 -21.82 -1.55
N LYS A 198 16.17 -22.71 -2.51
CA LYS A 198 16.41 -24.14 -2.33
C LYS A 198 17.85 -24.24 -1.91
N LEU A 199 18.08 -24.48 -0.63
CA LEU A 199 19.39 -24.87 -0.12
C LEU A 199 19.85 -25.98 -1.04
N LYS A 200 20.82 -25.68 -1.92
CA LYS A 200 21.52 -26.70 -2.68
C LYS A 200 22.25 -27.52 -1.61
N THR A 201 21.56 -28.50 -1.06
CA THR A 201 22.20 -29.53 -0.26
C THR A 201 23.19 -30.19 -1.20
N ARG A 202 24.46 -29.77 -1.10
CA ARG A 202 25.57 -30.54 -1.62
C ARG A 202 25.44 -31.92 -0.95
N ARG A 203 24.94 -32.91 -1.69
CA ARG A 203 25.11 -34.29 -1.27
C ARG A 203 26.62 -34.49 -1.06
N PRO A 204 27.06 -34.90 0.11
CA PRO A 204 28.46 -35.31 0.26
C PRO A 204 28.71 -36.44 -0.74
N ALA A 205 29.80 -36.33 -1.49
CA ALA A 205 30.28 -37.43 -2.34
C ALA A 205 30.40 -38.66 -1.45
N LYS A 206 29.75 -39.75 -1.85
CA LYS A 206 29.97 -41.03 -1.22
C LYS A 206 31.45 -41.43 -1.40
N PRO A 207 32.08 -41.98 -0.39
CA PRO A 207 33.44 -42.51 -0.45
C PRO A 207 33.56 -43.65 -1.45
#